data_cf95ac4522ec926344ee8b0eff3be321
#
_entry.id   cf95ac4522ec926344ee8b0eff3be321
#
_cell.length_a   1.000
_cell.length_b   1.000
_cell.length_c   1.000
_cell.angle_alpha   90.00
_cell.angle_beta   90.00
_cell.angle_gamma   90.00
#
_symmetry.space_group_name_H-M   'P 1'
#
loop_
_entity.id
_entity.type
_entity.pdbx_description
1 polymer ?
#
loop_
_entity_poly.entity_id
_entity_poly.type
_entity_poly.pdbx_seq_one_letter_code
_entity_poly.pdbx_strand_id
1 'polypeptide(L)'
;MRARWRWWASALVAIVVVVGGGSLWFWLQANPLAGPGRLVRVVVHPGDSLSTIGGELHAQGVIASPLAFRIDAAVFGAPVVLPGTYQLHQRSSFAAVMGTLGAPRVSVSAGETLGEVTHAVAAVEGAPYGRAFTRALAAALARHPWGATRSLEGMIGPGTYAIVAHESAAQLLAAMRTSFDVEAAAAGLSGTSTVAGLDAYQILTAASIVQKEGYYAPNMPRVARVILNRLAGGGPLQMDATVLYALGRDGGVVTHAMLQTRSPYNTYLVAGLTPTPICTVSPTALRAVLHAPPGPWRYFTVIDASGTEAFAVTFAQQLANERLAAARGLP
;
A
#
# COMPACT_ATOMS: atom_id res chain seq x y z
N MET A 1 -4.91 46.55 -57.16
CA MET A 1 -5.50 46.35 -55.81
C MET A 1 -6.08 44.95 -55.60
N ARG A 2 -6.69 44.29 -56.58
CA ARG A 2 -7.34 42.94 -56.42
C ARG A 2 -6.39 41.78 -56.11
N ALA A 3 -5.10 41.82 -56.55
CA ALA A 3 -4.15 40.72 -56.29
C ALA A 3 -3.70 40.66 -54.81
N ARG A 4 -3.45 41.82 -54.16
CA ARG A 4 -3.06 41.88 -52.73
C ARG A 4 -4.15 41.36 -51.81
N TRP A 5 -5.43 41.65 -52.09
CA TRP A 5 -6.56 41.14 -51.31
C TRP A 5 -6.64 39.62 -51.33
N ARG A 6 -6.40 38.96 -52.47
CA ARG A 6 -6.40 37.48 -52.57
C ARG A 6 -5.30 36.84 -51.73
N TRP A 7 -4.13 37.44 -51.65
CA TRP A 7 -3.02 36.98 -50.78
C TRP A 7 -3.40 37.10 -49.31
N TRP A 8 -3.99 38.17 -48.87
CA TRP A 8 -4.44 38.34 -47.49
C TRP A 8 -5.60 37.36 -47.14
N ALA A 9 -6.52 37.16 -48.03
CA ALA A 9 -7.63 36.19 -47.85
C ALA A 9 -7.07 34.76 -47.75
N SER A 10 -6.12 34.38 -48.63
CA SER A 10 -5.48 33.05 -48.56
C SER A 10 -4.65 32.87 -47.27
N ALA A 11 -3.94 33.88 -46.85
CA ALA A 11 -3.19 33.86 -45.59
C ALA A 11 -4.10 33.75 -44.38
N LEU A 12 -5.24 34.46 -44.36
CA LEU A 12 -6.23 34.35 -43.29
C LEU A 12 -6.85 32.93 -43.25
N VAL A 13 -7.23 32.36 -44.40
CA VAL A 13 -7.73 31.00 -44.48
C VAL A 13 -6.71 29.99 -43.99
N ALA A 14 -5.44 30.12 -44.39
CA ALA A 14 -4.35 29.27 -43.91
C ALA A 14 -4.16 29.35 -42.39
N ILE A 15 -4.20 30.55 -41.82
CA ILE A 15 -4.14 30.76 -40.37
C ILE A 15 -5.33 30.10 -39.67
N VAL A 16 -6.56 30.28 -40.18
CA VAL A 16 -7.75 29.68 -39.60
C VAL A 16 -7.69 28.16 -39.65
N VAL A 17 -7.19 27.59 -40.75
CA VAL A 17 -7.05 26.11 -40.88
C VAL A 17 -5.98 25.58 -39.94
N VAL A 18 -4.82 26.26 -39.81
CA VAL A 18 -3.74 25.85 -38.93
C VAL A 18 -4.14 25.97 -37.45
N VAL A 19 -4.73 27.12 -37.08
CA VAL A 19 -5.18 27.34 -35.69
C VAL A 19 -6.37 26.44 -35.34
N GLY A 20 -7.35 26.34 -36.21
CA GLY A 20 -8.52 25.48 -36.00
C GLY A 20 -8.13 24.00 -35.95
N GLY A 21 -7.30 23.55 -36.90
CA GLY A 21 -6.80 22.17 -36.92
C GLY A 21 -5.93 21.86 -35.69
N GLY A 22 -5.04 22.77 -35.32
CA GLY A 22 -4.21 22.63 -34.12
C GLY A 22 -5.04 22.60 -32.83
N SER A 23 -6.05 23.46 -32.73
CA SER A 23 -6.96 23.49 -31.57
C SER A 23 -7.79 22.21 -31.47
N LEU A 24 -8.31 21.71 -32.60
CA LEU A 24 -9.07 20.46 -32.64
C LEU A 24 -8.17 19.26 -32.27
N TRP A 25 -6.98 19.19 -32.83
CA TRP A 25 -6.00 18.16 -32.47
C TRP A 25 -5.69 18.19 -30.97
N PHE A 26 -5.39 19.36 -30.42
CA PHE A 26 -5.11 19.51 -28.98
C PHE A 26 -6.32 19.07 -28.13
N TRP A 27 -7.52 19.51 -28.48
CA TRP A 27 -8.73 19.14 -27.78
C TRP A 27 -8.99 17.62 -27.77
N LEU A 28 -8.73 16.93 -28.87
CA LEU A 28 -8.83 15.48 -28.99
C LEU A 28 -7.78 14.76 -28.12
N GLN A 29 -6.58 15.33 -27.97
CA GLN A 29 -5.55 14.78 -27.07
C GLN A 29 -5.93 14.97 -25.60
N ALA A 30 -6.47 16.15 -25.27
CA ALA A 30 -6.85 16.49 -23.89
C ALA A 30 -8.13 15.76 -23.42
N ASN A 31 -9.02 15.41 -24.37
CA ASN A 31 -10.33 14.81 -24.08
C ASN A 31 -10.54 13.56 -24.94
N PRO A 32 -10.02 12.41 -24.53
CA PRO A 32 -10.21 11.16 -25.28
C PRO A 32 -11.68 10.84 -25.50
N LEU A 33 -12.06 10.55 -26.74
CA LEU A 33 -13.47 10.20 -27.11
C LEU A 33 -13.87 8.81 -26.58
N ALA A 34 -12.90 7.91 -26.41
CA ALA A 34 -13.13 6.61 -25.79
C ALA A 34 -13.17 6.76 -24.26
N GLY A 35 -14.11 6.06 -23.63
CA GLY A 35 -14.22 6.04 -22.17
C GLY A 35 -12.96 5.57 -21.46
N PRO A 36 -12.85 5.78 -20.12
CA PRO A 36 -11.71 5.36 -19.31
C PRO A 36 -11.39 3.88 -19.51
N GLY A 37 -10.12 3.57 -19.67
CA GLY A 37 -9.63 2.20 -19.80
C GLY A 37 -9.38 1.56 -18.43
N ARG A 38 -8.55 0.51 -18.44
CA ARG A 38 -8.16 -0.18 -17.20
C ARG A 38 -7.39 0.79 -16.28
N LEU A 39 -7.47 0.51 -14.98
CA LEU A 39 -6.66 1.19 -13.97
C LEU A 39 -5.20 0.73 -14.12
N VAL A 40 -4.27 1.68 -14.14
CA VAL A 40 -2.82 1.42 -14.22
C VAL A 40 -2.09 2.19 -13.12
N ARG A 41 -0.92 1.69 -12.77
CA ARG A 41 -0.06 2.30 -11.75
C ARG A 41 1.03 3.13 -12.45
N VAL A 42 1.14 4.39 -12.10
CA VAL A 42 2.17 5.33 -12.55
C VAL A 42 3.03 5.71 -11.36
N VAL A 43 4.33 5.57 -11.47
CA VAL A 43 5.28 5.91 -10.41
C VAL A 43 5.97 7.23 -10.75
N VAL A 44 5.92 8.19 -9.84
CA VAL A 44 6.64 9.46 -9.92
C VAL A 44 7.76 9.44 -8.88
N HIS A 45 9.01 9.62 -9.35
CA HIS A 45 10.19 9.61 -8.49
C HIS A 45 10.52 11.02 -7.99
N PRO A 46 11.27 11.12 -6.88
CA PRO A 46 11.80 12.42 -6.43
C PRO A 46 12.62 13.09 -7.53
N GLY A 47 12.26 14.33 -7.88
CA GLY A 47 12.96 15.11 -8.91
C GLY A 47 12.46 14.90 -10.35
N ASP A 48 11.45 14.06 -10.57
CA ASP A 48 10.87 13.89 -11.91
C ASP A 48 10.30 15.22 -12.43
N SER A 49 10.71 15.56 -13.65
CA SER A 49 10.14 16.71 -14.36
C SER A 49 8.75 16.36 -14.92
N LEU A 50 7.94 17.38 -15.18
CA LEU A 50 6.64 17.19 -15.86
C LEU A 50 6.79 16.50 -17.22
N SER A 51 7.93 16.66 -17.88
CA SER A 51 8.26 15.95 -19.13
C SER A 51 8.47 14.47 -18.90
N THR A 52 9.19 14.10 -17.84
CA THR A 52 9.41 12.68 -17.43
C THR A 52 8.08 12.04 -17.07
N ILE A 53 7.28 12.73 -16.23
CA ILE A 53 5.94 12.28 -15.83
C ILE A 53 5.04 12.09 -17.06
N GLY A 54 5.04 13.04 -18.00
CA GLY A 54 4.27 12.93 -19.24
C GLY A 54 4.70 11.74 -20.11
N GLY A 55 5.98 11.41 -20.14
CA GLY A 55 6.51 10.23 -20.82
C GLY A 55 6.01 8.94 -20.18
N GLU A 56 6.04 8.83 -18.85
CA GLU A 56 5.55 7.67 -18.11
C GLU A 56 4.03 7.49 -18.26
N LEU A 57 3.25 8.58 -18.15
CA LEU A 57 1.81 8.58 -18.40
C LEU A 57 1.47 8.04 -19.80
N HIS A 58 2.25 8.41 -20.79
CA HIS A 58 2.07 7.94 -22.17
C HIS A 58 2.46 6.45 -22.30
N ALA A 59 3.57 6.03 -21.72
CA ALA A 59 4.01 4.64 -21.74
C ALA A 59 2.98 3.68 -21.13
N GLN A 60 2.28 4.12 -20.08
CA GLN A 60 1.19 3.39 -19.44
C GLN A 60 -0.16 3.55 -20.18
N GLY A 61 -0.22 4.33 -21.27
CA GLY A 61 -1.43 4.59 -22.04
C GLY A 61 -2.47 5.45 -21.33
N VAL A 62 -2.08 6.22 -20.32
CA VAL A 62 -2.95 7.14 -19.57
C VAL A 62 -3.29 8.33 -20.44
N ILE A 63 -2.30 8.90 -21.14
CA ILE A 63 -2.45 10.01 -22.09
C ILE A 63 -1.98 9.61 -23.48
N ALA A 64 -2.52 10.25 -24.51
CA ALA A 64 -2.15 9.95 -25.89
C ALA A 64 -0.88 10.73 -26.33
N SER A 65 -0.67 11.96 -25.84
CA SER A 65 0.44 12.84 -26.25
C SER A 65 1.12 13.54 -25.08
N PRO A 66 2.41 13.22 -24.81
CA PRO A 66 3.20 13.94 -23.80
C PRO A 66 3.40 15.42 -24.17
N LEU A 67 3.51 15.74 -25.46
CA LEU A 67 3.66 17.13 -25.91
C LEU A 67 2.40 17.95 -25.60
N ALA A 68 1.23 17.44 -25.97
CA ALA A 68 -0.04 18.11 -25.70
C ALA A 68 -0.26 18.28 -24.19
N PHE A 69 0.08 17.27 -23.37
CA PHE A 69 0.02 17.34 -21.91
C PHE A 69 0.92 18.43 -21.32
N ARG A 70 2.13 18.60 -21.86
CA ARG A 70 3.04 19.68 -21.45
C ARG A 70 2.52 21.06 -21.86
N ILE A 71 1.91 21.18 -23.04
CA ILE A 71 1.26 22.42 -23.49
C ILE A 71 0.11 22.78 -22.57
N ASP A 72 -0.75 21.80 -22.23
CA ASP A 72 -1.86 21.97 -21.28
C ASP A 72 -1.36 22.51 -19.93
N ALA A 73 -0.35 21.86 -19.37
CA ALA A 73 0.27 22.25 -18.11
C ALA A 73 0.88 23.67 -18.16
N ALA A 74 1.47 24.06 -19.30
CA ALA A 74 2.07 25.38 -19.47
C ALA A 74 1.01 26.48 -19.62
N VAL A 75 -0.14 26.18 -20.24
CA VAL A 75 -1.21 27.15 -20.50
C VAL A 75 -2.16 27.27 -19.31
N PHE A 76 -2.57 26.15 -18.73
CA PHE A 76 -3.58 26.11 -17.67
C PHE A 76 -3.00 25.95 -16.26
N GLY A 77 -1.68 25.78 -16.16
CA GLY A 77 -0.96 25.54 -14.91
C GLY A 77 -0.83 24.04 -14.59
N ALA A 78 0.29 23.70 -13.96
CA ALA A 78 0.53 22.36 -13.44
C ALA A 78 0.43 22.37 -11.92
N PRO A 79 -0.18 21.37 -11.30
CA PRO A 79 -0.14 21.21 -9.85
C PRO A 79 1.28 20.85 -9.40
N VAL A 80 1.56 21.05 -8.12
CA VAL A 80 2.76 20.46 -7.49
C VAL A 80 2.56 18.96 -7.42
N VAL A 81 3.31 18.23 -8.26
CA VAL A 81 3.28 16.77 -8.27
C VAL A 81 4.31 16.26 -7.27
N LEU A 82 3.85 15.53 -6.27
CA LEU A 82 4.73 14.94 -5.28
C LEU A 82 5.17 13.52 -5.71
N PRO A 83 6.37 13.05 -5.33
CA PRO A 83 6.77 11.67 -5.57
C PRO A 83 5.79 10.67 -4.96
N GLY A 84 5.58 9.54 -5.63
CA GLY A 84 4.69 8.51 -5.15
C GLY A 84 4.09 7.69 -6.28
N THR A 85 3.24 6.75 -5.91
CA THR A 85 2.50 5.90 -6.85
C THR A 85 1.10 6.43 -7.03
N TYR A 86 0.69 6.62 -8.28
CA TYR A 86 -0.62 7.11 -8.67
C TYR A 86 -1.40 6.01 -9.39
N GLN A 87 -2.67 5.87 -9.06
CA GLN A 87 -3.59 5.02 -9.81
C GLN A 87 -4.40 5.88 -10.78
N LEU A 88 -4.25 5.62 -12.06
CA LEU A 88 -4.86 6.39 -13.14
C LEU A 88 -5.49 5.44 -14.16
N HIS A 89 -6.59 5.86 -14.76
CA HIS A 89 -7.18 5.11 -15.85
C HIS A 89 -6.45 5.40 -17.15
N GLN A 90 -6.28 4.38 -17.99
CA GLN A 90 -5.86 4.59 -19.37
C GLN A 90 -6.90 5.46 -20.08
N ARG A 91 -6.45 6.26 -21.06
CA ARG A 91 -7.30 7.20 -21.81
C ARG A 91 -8.02 8.20 -20.89
N SER A 92 -7.35 8.72 -19.89
CA SER A 92 -7.85 9.80 -19.03
C SER A 92 -7.71 11.15 -19.73
N SER A 93 -8.63 12.07 -19.44
CA SER A 93 -8.48 13.48 -19.85
C SER A 93 -7.32 14.15 -19.08
N PHE A 94 -6.71 15.18 -19.67
CA PHE A 94 -5.65 15.93 -18.97
C PHE A 94 -6.13 16.54 -17.67
N ALA A 95 -7.36 17.05 -17.62
CA ALA A 95 -7.96 17.58 -16.40
C ALA A 95 -8.07 16.52 -15.30
N ALA A 96 -8.50 15.29 -15.64
CA ALA A 96 -8.56 14.19 -14.69
C ALA A 96 -7.16 13.78 -14.20
N VAL A 97 -6.16 13.72 -15.10
CA VAL A 97 -4.78 13.43 -14.74
C VAL A 97 -4.21 14.51 -13.82
N MET A 98 -4.35 15.80 -14.20
CA MET A 98 -3.86 16.92 -13.38
C MET A 98 -4.56 16.98 -12.02
N GLY A 99 -5.88 16.73 -11.99
CA GLY A 99 -6.64 16.64 -10.74
C GLY A 99 -6.13 15.54 -9.83
N THR A 100 -5.80 14.36 -10.37
CA THR A 100 -5.24 13.25 -9.59
C THR A 100 -3.82 13.53 -9.13
N LEU A 101 -2.96 14.11 -9.99
CA LEU A 101 -1.58 14.42 -9.67
C LEU A 101 -1.45 15.52 -8.59
N GLY A 102 -2.38 16.47 -8.55
CA GLY A 102 -2.42 17.57 -7.59
C GLY A 102 -3.31 17.33 -6.37
N ALA A 103 -4.03 16.22 -6.32
CA ALA A 103 -4.94 15.93 -5.22
C ALA A 103 -4.21 15.70 -3.90
N PRO A 104 -4.82 16.02 -2.75
CA PRO A 104 -4.37 15.57 -1.45
C PRO A 104 -4.17 14.05 -1.44
N ARG A 105 -3.22 13.57 -0.64
CA ARG A 105 -2.85 12.16 -0.64
C ARG A 105 -2.68 11.59 0.73
N VAL A 106 -3.09 10.33 0.85
CA VAL A 106 -2.83 9.49 2.00
C VAL A 106 -1.80 8.43 1.60
N SER A 107 -0.68 8.39 2.32
CA SER A 107 0.30 7.32 2.20
C SER A 107 -0.01 6.26 3.25
N VAL A 108 0.01 5.01 2.85
CA VAL A 108 -0.16 3.85 3.71
C VAL A 108 1.10 2.99 3.57
N SER A 109 1.79 2.78 4.68
CA SER A 109 2.99 1.94 4.74
C SER A 109 2.64 0.54 5.23
N ALA A 110 3.42 -0.46 4.79
CA ALA A 110 3.31 -1.78 5.40
C ALA A 110 3.71 -1.70 6.88
N GLY A 111 2.93 -2.32 7.75
CA GLY A 111 3.09 -2.24 9.20
C GLY A 111 2.17 -1.24 9.89
N GLU A 112 1.49 -0.36 9.17
CA GLU A 112 0.50 0.55 9.77
C GLU A 112 -0.79 -0.20 10.16
N THR A 113 -1.36 0.18 11.29
CA THR A 113 -2.67 -0.30 11.73
C THR A 113 -3.80 0.40 10.99
N LEU A 114 -4.96 -0.22 10.96
CA LEU A 114 -6.17 0.41 10.40
C LEU A 114 -6.55 1.70 11.12
N GLY A 115 -6.24 1.79 12.42
CA GLY A 115 -6.39 3.01 13.21
C GLY A 115 -5.52 4.15 12.69
N GLU A 116 -4.24 3.88 12.42
CA GLU A 116 -3.29 4.85 11.86
C GLU A 116 -3.69 5.28 10.46
N VAL A 117 -4.08 4.35 9.60
CA VAL A 117 -4.63 4.67 8.26
C VAL A 117 -5.85 5.59 8.36
N THR A 118 -6.78 5.27 9.27
CA THR A 118 -7.98 6.11 9.48
C THR A 118 -7.61 7.51 9.99
N HIS A 119 -6.61 7.59 10.87
CA HIS A 119 -6.09 8.87 11.35
C HIS A 119 -5.44 9.68 10.23
N ALA A 120 -4.61 9.04 9.40
CA ALA A 120 -3.99 9.68 8.24
C ALA A 120 -5.03 10.22 7.24
N VAL A 121 -6.09 9.45 6.95
CA VAL A 121 -7.23 9.90 6.13
C VAL A 121 -7.90 11.12 6.74
N ALA A 122 -8.15 11.11 8.05
CA ALA A 122 -8.77 12.24 8.74
C ALA A 122 -7.87 13.47 8.82
N ALA A 123 -6.55 13.29 8.89
CA ALA A 123 -5.58 14.38 8.89
C ALA A 123 -5.54 15.12 7.54
N VAL A 124 -5.75 14.41 6.44
CA VAL A 124 -5.75 14.99 5.08
C VAL A 124 -7.07 15.65 4.73
N GLU A 125 -8.21 14.99 4.97
CA GLU A 125 -9.55 15.42 4.52
C GLU A 125 -10.46 15.91 5.67
N GLY A 126 -9.95 15.93 6.87
CA GLY A 126 -10.69 16.36 8.05
C GLY A 126 -11.55 15.27 8.72
N ALA A 127 -11.94 15.55 9.94
CA ALA A 127 -12.66 14.60 10.79
C ALA A 127 -14.00 14.08 10.20
N PRO A 128 -14.81 14.86 9.44
CA PRO A 128 -16.03 14.34 8.83
C PRO A 128 -15.75 13.22 7.82
N TYR A 129 -14.70 13.36 7.00
CA TYR A 129 -14.30 12.36 6.02
C TYR A 129 -13.70 11.11 6.71
N GLY A 130 -12.88 11.27 7.75
CA GLY A 130 -12.39 10.17 8.59
C GLY A 130 -13.52 9.34 9.21
N ARG A 131 -14.58 10.00 9.74
CA ARG A 131 -15.79 9.29 10.22
C ARG A 131 -16.52 8.56 9.10
N ALA A 132 -16.58 9.13 7.91
CA ALA A 132 -17.17 8.46 6.74
C ALA A 132 -16.33 7.24 6.32
N PHE A 133 -15.01 7.33 6.40
CA PHE A 133 -14.10 6.21 6.14
C PHE A 133 -14.31 5.06 7.15
N THR A 134 -14.44 5.37 8.45
CA THR A 134 -14.76 4.37 9.48
C THR A 134 -16.09 3.65 9.21
N ARG A 135 -17.13 4.40 8.80
CA ARG A 135 -18.42 3.79 8.39
C ARG A 135 -18.28 2.91 7.17
N ALA A 136 -17.47 3.34 6.18
CA ALA A 136 -17.20 2.55 4.98
C ALA A 136 -16.48 1.23 5.32
N LEU A 137 -15.53 1.24 6.27
CA LEU A 137 -14.86 0.05 6.77
C LEU A 137 -15.86 -0.97 7.37
N ALA A 138 -16.76 -0.50 8.24
CA ALA A 138 -17.78 -1.37 8.85
C ALA A 138 -18.72 -1.97 7.79
N ALA A 139 -19.15 -1.17 6.81
CA ALA A 139 -20.00 -1.61 5.71
C ALA A 139 -19.31 -2.60 4.77
N ALA A 140 -18.00 -2.42 4.54
CA ALA A 140 -17.21 -3.33 3.70
C ALA A 140 -16.94 -4.66 4.42
N LEU A 141 -16.69 -4.64 5.72
CA LEU A 141 -16.51 -5.84 6.54
C LEU A 141 -17.75 -6.74 6.50
N ALA A 142 -18.94 -6.17 6.61
CA ALA A 142 -20.21 -6.92 6.58
C ALA A 142 -20.44 -7.69 5.26
N ARG A 143 -19.71 -7.35 4.19
CA ARG A 143 -19.82 -7.94 2.84
C ARG A 143 -18.57 -8.69 2.40
N HIS A 144 -17.60 -8.91 3.31
CA HIS A 144 -16.35 -9.53 2.94
C HIS A 144 -16.53 -11.02 2.61
N PRO A 145 -15.96 -11.54 1.49
CA PRO A 145 -16.19 -12.92 1.05
C PRO A 145 -15.45 -13.99 1.85
N TRP A 146 -14.43 -13.63 2.64
CA TRP A 146 -13.71 -14.59 3.49
C TRP A 146 -14.49 -14.81 4.78
N GLY A 147 -15.19 -15.94 4.88
CA GLY A 147 -16.24 -16.18 5.87
C GLY A 147 -15.85 -16.02 7.35
N ALA A 148 -14.58 -16.18 7.72
CA ALA A 148 -14.09 -16.01 9.10
C ALA A 148 -13.52 -14.61 9.38
N THR A 149 -13.62 -13.65 8.43
CA THR A 149 -13.08 -12.30 8.56
C THR A 149 -13.76 -11.52 9.69
N ARG A 150 -12.97 -11.07 10.66
CA ARG A 150 -13.44 -10.33 11.84
C ARG A 150 -13.10 -8.83 11.79
N SER A 151 -12.16 -8.43 10.93
CA SER A 151 -11.71 -7.06 10.73
C SER A 151 -11.13 -6.94 9.34
N LEU A 152 -11.14 -5.72 8.77
CA LEU A 152 -10.38 -5.38 7.56
C LEU A 152 -8.92 -4.98 7.87
N GLU A 153 -8.47 -5.15 9.12
CA GLU A 153 -7.06 -5.00 9.48
C GLU A 153 -6.21 -5.92 8.58
N GLY A 154 -5.11 -5.38 8.07
CA GLY A 154 -4.25 -6.10 7.12
C GLY A 154 -4.74 -6.12 5.67
N MET A 155 -5.99 -5.70 5.38
CA MET A 155 -6.61 -5.75 4.06
C MET A 155 -6.63 -4.40 3.33
N ILE A 156 -5.77 -3.49 3.74
CA ILE A 156 -5.48 -2.22 3.07
C ILE A 156 -4.11 -2.36 2.41
N GLY A 157 -4.04 -2.15 1.10
CA GLY A 157 -2.77 -2.24 0.37
C GLY A 157 -1.84 -1.08 0.73
N PRO A 158 -0.56 -1.32 1.01
CA PRO A 158 0.43 -0.25 1.09
C PRO A 158 0.48 0.54 -0.22
N GLY A 159 0.66 1.86 -0.12
CA GLY A 159 0.72 2.72 -1.30
C GLY A 159 0.35 4.16 -0.99
N THR A 160 0.38 5.01 -2.01
CA THR A 160 -0.06 6.40 -1.92
C THR A 160 -1.33 6.57 -2.74
N TYR A 161 -2.37 7.05 -2.09
CA TYR A 161 -3.72 7.19 -2.64
C TYR A 161 -4.08 8.68 -2.75
N ALA A 162 -4.37 9.13 -3.97
CA ALA A 162 -4.88 10.48 -4.20
C ALA A 162 -6.37 10.52 -3.85
N ILE A 163 -6.79 11.55 -3.12
CA ILE A 163 -8.21 11.80 -2.84
C ILE A 163 -8.66 12.88 -3.82
N VAL A 164 -9.29 12.46 -4.91
CA VAL A 164 -9.74 13.41 -5.95
C VAL A 164 -11.03 14.12 -5.54
N ALA A 165 -11.27 15.30 -6.12
CA ALA A 165 -12.47 16.09 -5.82
C ALA A 165 -13.74 15.24 -5.97
N HIS A 166 -14.62 15.33 -4.98
CA HIS A 166 -15.89 14.59 -4.89
C HIS A 166 -15.74 13.06 -4.68
N GLU A 167 -14.54 12.56 -4.44
CA GLU A 167 -14.36 11.15 -4.08
C GLU A 167 -14.91 10.88 -2.68
N SER A 168 -15.77 9.88 -2.57
CA SER A 168 -16.29 9.46 -1.27
C SER A 168 -15.27 8.58 -0.53
N ALA A 169 -15.32 8.58 0.79
CA ALA A 169 -14.48 7.71 1.62
C ALA A 169 -14.67 6.20 1.30
N ALA A 170 -15.83 5.81 0.79
CA ALA A 170 -16.07 4.43 0.34
C ALA A 170 -15.32 4.10 -0.96
N GLN A 171 -15.17 5.04 -1.87
CA GLN A 171 -14.38 4.88 -3.09
C GLN A 171 -12.89 4.81 -2.77
N LEU A 172 -12.38 5.70 -1.90
CA LEU A 172 -11.01 5.62 -1.40
C LEU A 172 -10.73 4.25 -0.77
N LEU A 173 -11.59 3.78 0.12
CA LEU A 173 -11.47 2.46 0.73
C LEU A 173 -11.48 1.35 -0.32
N ALA A 174 -12.34 1.43 -1.32
CA ALA A 174 -12.39 0.46 -2.41
C ALA A 174 -11.08 0.42 -3.20
N ALA A 175 -10.48 1.58 -3.49
CA ALA A 175 -9.17 1.66 -4.15
C ALA A 175 -8.06 1.02 -3.29
N MET A 176 -8.01 1.32 -1.99
CA MET A 176 -7.06 0.73 -1.05
C MET A 176 -7.21 -0.79 -0.95
N ARG A 177 -8.44 -1.30 -0.91
CA ARG A 177 -8.71 -2.73 -0.89
C ARG A 177 -8.36 -3.41 -2.21
N THR A 178 -8.70 -2.80 -3.34
CA THR A 178 -8.31 -3.32 -4.66
C THR A 178 -6.78 -3.45 -4.78
N SER A 179 -6.04 -2.49 -4.24
CA SER A 179 -4.57 -2.58 -4.17
C SER A 179 -4.12 -3.79 -3.37
N PHE A 180 -4.70 -4.01 -2.19
CA PHE A 180 -4.43 -5.20 -1.39
C PHE A 180 -4.78 -6.49 -2.15
N ASP A 181 -5.95 -6.59 -2.76
CA ASP A 181 -6.40 -7.78 -3.47
C ASP A 181 -5.45 -8.15 -4.64
N VAL A 182 -4.99 -7.14 -5.39
CA VAL A 182 -4.01 -7.33 -6.48
C VAL A 182 -2.66 -7.81 -5.94
N GLU A 183 -2.15 -7.21 -4.86
CA GLU A 183 -0.87 -7.56 -4.27
C GLU A 183 -0.92 -8.93 -3.57
N ALA A 184 -2.01 -9.24 -2.90
CA ALA A 184 -2.26 -10.53 -2.27
C ALA A 184 -2.31 -11.66 -3.32
N ALA A 185 -3.07 -11.46 -4.41
CA ALA A 185 -3.12 -12.40 -5.51
C ALA A 185 -1.75 -12.60 -6.19
N ALA A 186 -0.99 -11.52 -6.40
CA ALA A 186 0.37 -11.58 -6.95
C ALA A 186 1.36 -12.27 -5.99
N ALA A 187 1.09 -12.26 -4.68
CA ALA A 187 1.86 -13.02 -3.70
C ALA A 187 1.43 -14.49 -3.60
N GLY A 188 0.30 -14.88 -4.21
CA GLY A 188 -0.26 -16.23 -4.17
C GLY A 188 -1.34 -16.45 -3.12
N LEU A 189 -1.83 -15.38 -2.45
CA LEU A 189 -2.92 -15.47 -1.48
C LEU A 189 -4.27 -15.28 -2.17
N SER A 190 -5.17 -16.21 -1.96
CA SER A 190 -6.58 -16.16 -2.36
C SER A 190 -7.47 -16.59 -1.20
N GLY A 191 -8.77 -16.35 -1.28
CA GLY A 191 -9.73 -16.78 -0.25
C GLY A 191 -9.78 -18.29 0.02
N THR A 192 -9.19 -19.10 -0.87
CA THR A 192 -9.11 -20.57 -0.74
C THR A 192 -7.71 -21.06 -0.37
N SER A 193 -6.75 -20.16 -0.16
CA SER A 193 -5.37 -20.53 0.20
C SER A 193 -5.32 -21.22 1.55
N THR A 194 -4.48 -22.27 1.65
CA THR A 194 -4.21 -22.97 2.90
C THR A 194 -2.71 -23.25 3.04
N VAL A 195 -2.15 -23.01 4.23
CA VAL A 195 -0.74 -23.29 4.56
C VAL A 195 -0.67 -23.80 5.99
N ALA A 196 -0.07 -24.98 6.18
CA ALA A 196 0.12 -25.58 7.51
C ALA A 196 -1.18 -25.65 8.35
N GLY A 197 -2.33 -25.84 7.69
CA GLY A 197 -3.64 -25.90 8.33
C GLY A 197 -4.28 -24.52 8.59
N LEU A 198 -3.62 -23.42 8.23
CA LEU A 198 -4.18 -22.08 8.31
C LEU A 198 -5.01 -21.76 7.06
N ASP A 199 -6.17 -21.15 7.24
CA ASP A 199 -6.96 -20.57 6.16
C ASP A 199 -6.41 -19.22 5.68
N ALA A 200 -7.01 -18.64 4.64
CA ALA A 200 -6.56 -17.39 4.04
C ALA A 200 -6.48 -16.22 5.03
N TYR A 201 -7.46 -16.09 5.94
CA TYR A 201 -7.47 -15.03 6.94
C TYR A 201 -6.41 -15.25 8.03
N GLN A 202 -6.19 -16.49 8.41
CA GLN A 202 -5.14 -16.88 9.35
C GLN A 202 -3.74 -16.72 8.75
N ILE A 203 -3.57 -16.99 7.45
CA ILE A 203 -2.33 -16.70 6.70
C ILE A 203 -2.05 -15.20 6.73
N LEU A 204 -3.05 -14.35 6.44
CA LEU A 204 -2.93 -12.90 6.53
C LEU A 204 -2.57 -12.44 7.95
N THR A 205 -3.21 -13.05 8.96
CA THR A 205 -2.94 -12.76 10.38
C THR A 205 -1.48 -13.10 10.73
N ALA A 206 -1.00 -14.26 10.33
CA ALA A 206 0.41 -14.63 10.51
C ALA A 206 1.35 -13.68 9.76
N ALA A 207 1.00 -13.28 8.53
CA ALA A 207 1.80 -12.35 7.74
C ALA A 207 1.89 -10.95 8.38
N SER A 208 0.83 -10.48 9.06
CA SER A 208 0.87 -9.22 9.78
C SER A 208 1.81 -9.25 10.99
N ILE A 209 1.92 -10.39 11.66
CA ILE A 209 2.91 -10.60 12.73
C ILE A 209 4.31 -10.64 12.12
N VAL A 210 4.53 -11.39 11.04
CA VAL A 210 5.81 -11.41 10.31
C VAL A 210 6.22 -10.02 9.85
N GLN A 211 5.27 -9.19 9.39
CA GLN A 211 5.53 -7.82 8.96
C GLN A 211 6.11 -6.95 10.09
N LYS A 212 5.64 -7.15 11.32
CA LYS A 212 6.10 -6.39 12.49
C LYS A 212 7.39 -6.94 13.10
N GLU A 213 7.58 -8.26 13.07
CA GLU A 213 8.74 -8.93 13.68
C GLU A 213 9.91 -9.04 12.71
N GLY A 214 9.65 -9.21 11.42
CA GLY A 214 10.70 -9.33 10.40
C GLY A 214 11.25 -7.97 10.00
N TYR A 215 12.00 -7.33 10.89
CA TYR A 215 12.57 -6.00 10.69
C TYR A 215 13.44 -5.91 9.42
N TYR A 216 14.10 -7.00 9.07
CA TYR A 216 14.88 -7.14 7.85
C TYR A 216 14.20 -8.13 6.90
N ALA A 217 13.76 -7.66 5.72
CA ALA A 217 12.96 -8.44 4.78
C ALA A 217 13.52 -9.85 4.43
N PRO A 218 14.84 -10.07 4.27
CA PRO A 218 15.41 -11.40 4.06
C PRO A 218 15.18 -12.39 5.21
N ASN A 219 14.90 -11.92 6.42
CA ASN A 219 14.63 -12.78 7.58
C ASN A 219 13.17 -13.23 7.65
N MET A 220 12.24 -12.48 7.06
CA MET A 220 10.80 -12.77 7.11
C MET A 220 10.43 -14.24 6.82
N PRO A 221 11.03 -14.95 5.83
CA PRO A 221 10.69 -16.35 5.60
C PRO A 221 11.02 -17.28 6.78
N ARG A 222 12.14 -17.03 7.48
CA ARG A 222 12.52 -17.80 8.67
C ARG A 222 11.68 -17.42 9.89
N VAL A 223 11.36 -16.15 10.07
CA VAL A 223 10.40 -15.68 11.11
C VAL A 223 9.06 -16.35 10.91
N ALA A 224 8.55 -16.38 9.67
CA ALA A 224 7.32 -17.09 9.33
C ALA A 224 7.42 -18.59 9.70
N ARG A 225 8.55 -19.26 9.44
CA ARG A 225 8.78 -20.65 9.84
C ARG A 225 8.72 -20.82 11.36
N VAL A 226 9.32 -19.91 12.13
CA VAL A 226 9.24 -19.95 13.60
C VAL A 226 7.78 -19.85 14.06
N ILE A 227 7.00 -18.93 13.50
CA ILE A 227 5.57 -18.78 13.83
C ILE A 227 4.81 -20.07 13.52
N LEU A 228 4.97 -20.64 12.32
CA LEU A 228 4.31 -21.89 11.94
C LEU A 228 4.71 -23.07 12.84
N ASN A 229 5.97 -23.16 13.23
CA ASN A 229 6.46 -24.22 14.14
C ASN A 229 5.90 -24.06 15.56
N ARG A 230 5.74 -22.83 16.06
CA ARG A 230 5.11 -22.56 17.37
C ARG A 230 3.62 -22.88 17.34
N LEU A 231 2.92 -22.51 16.26
CA LEU A 231 1.50 -22.87 16.06
C LEU A 231 1.30 -24.38 16.01
N ALA A 232 2.11 -25.11 15.25
CA ALA A 232 2.06 -26.57 15.18
C ALA A 232 2.32 -27.24 16.53
N GLY A 233 3.12 -26.60 17.40
CA GLY A 233 3.37 -27.05 18.78
C GLY A 233 2.28 -26.69 19.78
N GLY A 234 1.23 -25.96 19.39
CA GLY A 234 0.10 -25.58 20.26
C GLY A 234 0.45 -24.56 21.35
N GLY A 235 1.65 -24.01 21.34
CA GLY A 235 2.13 -23.06 22.36
C GLY A 235 1.84 -21.59 22.04
N PRO A 236 2.16 -20.69 22.98
CA PRO A 236 2.07 -19.25 22.79
C PRO A 236 3.10 -18.79 21.75
N LEU A 237 2.72 -17.78 20.92
CA LEU A 237 3.63 -17.24 19.91
C LEU A 237 4.71 -16.35 20.53
N GLN A 238 4.42 -15.64 21.62
CA GLN A 238 5.36 -14.75 22.34
C GLN A 238 5.99 -13.71 21.40
N MET A 239 5.15 -12.94 20.73
CA MET A 239 5.54 -11.88 19.80
C MET A 239 5.24 -10.51 20.40
N ASP A 240 6.26 -9.68 20.58
CA ASP A 240 6.16 -8.36 21.21
C ASP A 240 5.20 -7.44 20.48
N ALA A 241 5.21 -7.48 19.16
CA ALA A 241 4.33 -6.68 18.32
C ALA A 241 2.84 -6.90 18.64
N THR A 242 2.45 -8.09 19.05
CA THR A 242 1.06 -8.41 19.42
C THR A 242 0.63 -7.76 20.74
N VAL A 243 1.57 -7.61 21.68
CA VAL A 243 1.37 -6.89 22.94
C VAL A 243 1.28 -5.38 22.70
N LEU A 244 2.17 -4.85 21.85
CA LEU A 244 2.15 -3.45 21.47
C LEU A 244 0.83 -3.08 20.77
N TYR A 245 0.37 -3.90 19.84
CA TYR A 245 -0.93 -3.73 19.20
C TYR A 245 -2.09 -3.73 20.22
N ALA A 246 -2.09 -4.68 21.18
CA ALA A 246 -3.08 -4.75 22.24
C ALA A 246 -3.15 -3.46 23.08
N LEU A 247 -2.02 -2.75 23.18
CA LEU A 247 -1.88 -1.49 23.92
C LEU A 247 -2.10 -0.25 23.05
N GLY A 248 -2.42 -0.40 21.76
CA GLY A 248 -2.55 0.69 20.80
C GLY A 248 -1.25 1.45 20.57
N ARG A 249 -0.10 0.75 20.61
CA ARG A 249 1.24 1.32 20.43
C ARG A 249 1.87 0.82 19.14
N ASP A 250 2.58 1.70 18.46
CA ASP A 250 3.43 1.35 17.34
C ASP A 250 4.91 1.41 17.76
N GLY A 251 5.50 0.21 17.98
CA GLY A 251 6.91 0.08 18.35
C GLY A 251 7.23 0.41 19.81
N GLY A 252 8.50 0.32 20.14
CA GLY A 252 9.06 0.51 21.48
C GLY A 252 9.42 -0.81 22.18
N VAL A 253 10.11 -0.69 23.30
CA VAL A 253 10.51 -1.84 24.11
C VAL A 253 9.32 -2.34 24.93
N VAL A 254 9.04 -3.65 24.86
CA VAL A 254 8.02 -4.31 25.67
C VAL A 254 8.59 -4.57 27.06
N THR A 255 7.95 -4.01 28.09
CA THR A 255 8.35 -4.20 29.49
C THR A 255 7.67 -5.44 30.07
N HIS A 256 8.24 -6.00 31.14
CA HIS A 256 7.64 -7.14 31.84
C HIS A 256 6.17 -6.87 32.28
N ALA A 257 5.86 -5.65 32.70
CA ALA A 257 4.50 -5.28 33.07
C ALA A 257 3.54 -5.33 31.87
N MET A 258 4.00 -4.95 30.66
CA MET A 258 3.20 -5.00 29.44
C MET A 258 2.90 -6.45 29.02
N LEU A 259 3.77 -7.40 29.29
CA LEU A 259 3.53 -8.83 29.03
C LEU A 259 2.36 -9.40 29.85
N GLN A 260 1.96 -8.73 30.94
CA GLN A 260 0.82 -9.14 31.78
C GLN A 260 -0.51 -8.53 31.30
N THR A 261 -0.52 -7.77 30.20
CA THR A 261 -1.73 -7.18 29.63
C THR A 261 -2.75 -8.27 29.25
N ARG A 262 -3.91 -8.24 29.87
CA ARG A 262 -5.01 -9.20 29.55
C ARG A 262 -5.70 -8.74 28.26
N SER A 263 -5.34 -9.35 27.16
CA SER A 263 -5.90 -9.10 25.84
C SER A 263 -5.90 -10.40 25.02
N PRO A 264 -6.89 -10.64 24.17
CA PRO A 264 -6.85 -11.75 23.22
C PRO A 264 -5.72 -11.61 22.17
N TYR A 265 -5.13 -10.44 22.05
CA TYR A 265 -3.96 -10.17 21.20
C TYR A 265 -2.64 -10.46 21.90
N ASN A 266 -2.61 -10.65 23.23
CA ASN A 266 -1.36 -10.94 23.93
C ASN A 266 -0.94 -12.39 23.73
N THR A 267 -0.07 -12.64 22.78
CA THR A 267 0.42 -14.00 22.44
C THR A 267 1.45 -14.55 23.43
N TYR A 268 1.72 -13.87 24.54
CA TYR A 268 2.42 -14.42 25.71
C TYR A 268 1.46 -15.17 26.64
N LEU A 269 0.19 -14.73 26.70
CA LEU A 269 -0.82 -15.30 27.61
C LEU A 269 -1.82 -16.19 26.84
N VAL A 270 -2.03 -15.93 25.55
CA VAL A 270 -2.99 -16.67 24.72
C VAL A 270 -2.25 -17.44 23.64
N ALA A 271 -2.48 -18.76 23.58
CA ALA A 271 -1.89 -19.61 22.56
C ALA A 271 -2.57 -19.38 21.19
N GLY A 272 -1.81 -19.58 20.11
CA GLY A 272 -2.30 -19.42 18.74
C GLY A 272 -2.11 -18.03 18.17
N LEU A 273 -2.78 -17.76 17.04
CA LEU A 273 -2.78 -16.47 16.37
C LEU A 273 -3.66 -15.46 17.11
N THR A 274 -3.37 -14.19 16.88
CA THR A 274 -4.26 -13.09 17.27
C THR A 274 -5.62 -13.20 16.57
N PRO A 275 -6.72 -12.66 17.15
CA PRO A 275 -8.05 -12.73 16.56
C PRO A 275 -8.19 -12.12 15.17
N THR A 276 -7.35 -11.14 14.84
CA THR A 276 -7.28 -10.45 13.56
C THR A 276 -5.82 -10.19 13.18
N PRO A 277 -5.50 -9.83 11.94
CA PRO A 277 -4.24 -9.16 11.63
C PRO A 277 -3.99 -7.97 12.55
N ILE A 278 -2.74 -7.54 12.68
CA ILE A 278 -2.32 -6.44 13.56
C ILE A 278 -1.75 -5.24 12.81
N CYS A 279 -1.64 -5.32 11.49
CA CYS A 279 -1.20 -4.21 10.63
C CYS A 279 -1.45 -4.55 9.15
N THR A 280 -1.28 -3.55 8.28
CA THR A 280 -1.15 -3.70 6.82
C THR A 280 0.08 -4.56 6.48
N VAL A 281 -0.02 -5.36 5.43
CA VAL A 281 1.02 -6.33 5.06
C VAL A 281 1.65 -6.01 3.72
N SER A 282 2.95 -6.24 3.60
CA SER A 282 3.64 -6.21 2.30
C SER A 282 3.47 -7.54 1.55
N PRO A 283 3.59 -7.53 0.21
CA PRO A 283 3.68 -8.77 -0.57
C PRO A 283 4.81 -9.70 -0.11
N THR A 284 5.88 -9.13 0.45
CA THR A 284 7.02 -9.88 0.99
C THR A 284 6.64 -10.68 2.23
N ALA A 285 5.91 -10.07 3.17
CA ALA A 285 5.43 -10.75 4.37
C ALA A 285 4.41 -11.86 4.02
N LEU A 286 3.51 -11.61 3.05
CA LEU A 286 2.58 -12.64 2.54
C LEU A 286 3.34 -13.84 1.95
N ARG A 287 4.28 -13.59 1.03
CA ARG A 287 5.11 -14.65 0.45
C ARG A 287 5.94 -15.40 1.49
N ALA A 288 6.40 -14.71 2.53
CA ALA A 288 7.15 -15.32 3.61
C ALA A 288 6.35 -16.40 4.35
N VAL A 289 5.05 -16.19 4.58
CA VAL A 289 4.18 -17.20 5.20
C VAL A 289 3.78 -18.28 4.20
N LEU A 290 3.38 -17.89 2.98
CA LEU A 290 2.95 -18.83 1.94
C LEU A 290 4.06 -19.81 1.53
N HIS A 291 5.31 -19.36 1.55
CA HIS A 291 6.48 -20.13 1.10
C HIS A 291 7.55 -20.24 2.19
N ALA A 292 7.15 -20.32 3.47
CA ALA A 292 8.09 -20.44 4.57
C ALA A 292 8.99 -21.68 4.38
N PRO A 293 10.33 -21.51 4.37
CA PRO A 293 11.25 -22.62 4.14
C PRO A 293 11.12 -23.69 5.22
N PRO A 294 11.39 -24.96 4.95
CA PRO A 294 11.46 -25.97 5.98
C PRO A 294 12.60 -25.67 6.96
N GLY A 295 12.38 -25.97 8.24
CA GLY A 295 13.41 -25.77 9.26
C GLY A 295 12.84 -25.98 10.67
N PRO A 296 13.71 -26.33 11.64
CA PRO A 296 13.28 -26.67 12.99
C PRO A 296 13.23 -25.49 13.96
N TRP A 297 13.46 -24.26 13.49
CA TRP A 297 13.63 -23.05 14.34
C TRP A 297 12.36 -22.76 15.15
N ARG A 298 12.55 -22.41 16.39
CA ARG A 298 11.51 -22.02 17.34
C ARG A 298 11.75 -20.65 17.97
N TYR A 299 12.94 -20.07 17.79
CA TYR A 299 13.37 -18.79 18.35
C TYR A 299 14.17 -17.99 17.33
N PHE A 300 14.15 -16.69 17.49
CA PHE A 300 15.00 -15.76 16.75
C PHE A 300 15.34 -14.55 17.63
N THR A 301 16.44 -13.89 17.34
CA THR A 301 16.91 -12.68 18.05
C THR A 301 17.73 -11.86 17.09
N VAL A 302 17.50 -10.54 17.05
CA VAL A 302 18.39 -9.60 16.34
C VAL A 302 19.74 -9.59 17.03
N ILE A 303 20.82 -9.81 16.28
CA ILE A 303 22.18 -9.96 16.82
C ILE A 303 23.17 -8.88 16.38
N ASP A 304 22.74 -7.95 15.50
CA ASP A 304 23.56 -6.80 15.11
C ASP A 304 22.71 -5.60 14.72
N ALA A 305 23.34 -4.43 14.64
CA ALA A 305 22.69 -3.17 14.29
C ALA A 305 22.16 -3.10 12.83
N SER A 306 22.56 -4.05 11.95
CA SER A 306 22.03 -4.15 10.59
C SER A 306 20.68 -4.87 10.54
N GLY A 307 20.20 -5.42 11.68
CA GLY A 307 18.96 -6.19 11.76
C GLY A 307 19.13 -7.68 11.40
N THR A 308 20.38 -8.19 11.36
CA THR A 308 20.63 -9.62 11.18
C THR A 308 20.05 -10.40 12.35
N GLU A 309 19.30 -11.47 12.07
CA GLU A 309 18.70 -12.34 13.09
C GLU A 309 19.44 -13.69 13.16
N ALA A 310 19.69 -14.16 14.38
CA ALA A 310 20.07 -15.52 14.65
C ALA A 310 18.85 -16.36 15.02
N PHE A 311 18.76 -17.54 14.42
CA PHE A 311 17.65 -18.48 14.63
C PHE A 311 18.11 -19.67 15.46
N ALA A 312 17.26 -20.10 16.40
CA ALA A 312 17.58 -21.18 17.32
C ALA A 312 16.46 -22.25 17.39
N VAL A 313 16.86 -23.48 17.63
CA VAL A 313 15.96 -24.62 17.78
C VAL A 313 15.62 -24.85 19.26
N THR A 314 16.62 -24.70 20.13
CA THR A 314 16.49 -24.90 21.58
C THR A 314 16.57 -23.59 22.35
N PHE A 315 15.96 -23.56 23.54
CA PHE A 315 16.03 -22.38 24.40
C PHE A 315 17.48 -22.06 24.85
N ALA A 316 18.33 -23.08 25.03
CA ALA A 316 19.73 -22.86 25.34
C ALA A 316 20.49 -22.11 24.23
N GLN A 317 20.19 -22.44 22.95
CA GLN A 317 20.74 -21.69 21.80
C GLN A 317 20.18 -20.25 21.74
N GLN A 318 18.90 -20.06 22.06
CA GLN A 318 18.28 -18.74 22.14
C GLN A 318 19.00 -17.86 23.18
N LEU A 319 19.21 -18.38 24.41
CA LEU A 319 19.95 -17.64 25.44
C LEU A 319 21.38 -17.30 25.02
N ALA A 320 22.04 -18.14 24.22
CA ALA A 320 23.37 -17.82 23.68
C ALA A 320 23.27 -16.66 22.66
N ASN A 321 22.24 -16.63 21.79
CA ASN A 321 22.01 -15.55 20.86
C ASN A 321 21.69 -14.22 21.57
N GLU A 322 20.86 -14.26 22.63
CA GLU A 322 20.54 -13.07 23.44
C GLU A 322 21.76 -12.50 24.13
N ARG A 323 22.63 -13.36 24.67
CA ARG A 323 23.92 -12.91 25.24
C ARG A 323 24.84 -12.28 24.19
N LEU A 324 24.84 -12.82 22.97
CA LEU A 324 25.58 -12.25 21.84
C LEU A 324 25.03 -10.87 21.47
N ALA A 325 23.69 -10.73 21.39
CA ALA A 325 23.02 -9.45 21.16
C ALA A 325 23.37 -8.42 22.23
N ALA A 326 23.25 -8.79 23.52
CA ALA A 326 23.58 -7.93 24.63
C ALA A 326 25.08 -7.51 24.64
N ALA A 327 26.00 -8.44 24.31
CA ALA A 327 27.43 -8.13 24.18
C ALA A 327 27.72 -7.13 23.03
N ARG A 328 26.80 -6.98 22.07
CA ARG A 328 26.88 -6.01 20.99
C ARG A 328 26.07 -4.73 21.26
N GLY A 329 25.53 -4.57 22.46
CA GLY A 329 24.76 -3.39 22.88
C GLY A 329 23.33 -3.33 22.35
N LEU A 330 22.79 -4.48 21.93
CA LEU A 330 21.39 -4.60 21.55
C LEU A 330 20.53 -4.93 22.78
N PRO A 331 19.27 -4.48 22.81
CA PRO A 331 18.35 -4.72 23.91
C PRO A 331 17.99 -6.19 24.08
#